data_4bbfebc4de29712f96b9df257e3de0bc
#
_entry.id   4bbfebc4de29712f96b9df257e3de0bc
#
_cell.length_a   1.000
_cell.length_b   1.000
_cell.length_c   1.000
_cell.angle_alpha   90.00
_cell.angle_beta   90.00
_cell.angle_gamma   90.00
#
_symmetry.space_group_name_H-M   'P 1'
#
loop_
_entity.id
_entity.type
_entity.pdbx_description
1 polymer ?
#
loop_
_entity_poly.entity_id
_entity_poly.type
_entity_poly.pdbx_seq_one_letter_code
_entity_poly.pdbx_strand_id
1 'polypeptide(L)'
;MALKAYSLARDGALHLTPHFRVREFACRDGSDPIFVEEELAALLEAIRLHFGCPVAITSGFRTAAHNASIPGASPHSQHLYGRAADFRVEGVRVA
;
A
#
# COMPACT_ATOMS: atom_id res chain seq x y z
N MET A 1 3.18 -16.95 -3.00
CA MET A 1 2.34 -15.81 -2.59
C MET A 1 2.40 -15.71 -1.10
N ALA A 2 2.93 -14.63 -0.60
CA ALA A 2 3.06 -14.52 0.83
C ALA A 2 2.55 -13.16 1.32
N LEU A 3 1.70 -13.22 2.33
CA LEU A 3 1.36 -12.07 3.13
C LEU A 3 2.50 -11.84 4.10
N LYS A 4 3.09 -10.67 4.06
CA LYS A 4 4.17 -10.27 4.96
C LYS A 4 3.66 -9.27 5.98
N ALA A 5 4.14 -9.40 7.20
CA ALA A 5 3.83 -8.48 8.30
C ALA A 5 5.09 -7.68 8.67
N TYR A 6 4.91 -6.39 8.83
CA TYR A 6 5.98 -5.46 9.16
C TYR A 6 5.59 -4.55 10.31
N SER A 7 6.60 -3.95 10.94
CA SER A 7 6.43 -2.88 11.92
C SER A 7 6.83 -1.55 11.27
N LEU A 8 5.96 -0.56 11.32
CA LEU A 8 6.28 0.77 10.80
C LEU A 8 7.53 1.35 11.47
N ALA A 9 7.60 1.23 12.79
CA ALA A 9 8.72 1.77 13.56
C ALA A 9 10.04 1.05 13.24
N ARG A 10 10.00 -0.27 13.11
CA ARG A 10 11.21 -1.08 12.90
C ARG A 10 11.60 -1.18 11.44
N ASP A 11 10.61 -1.36 10.56
CA ASP A 11 10.82 -1.78 9.18
C ASP A 11 10.47 -0.72 8.14
N GLY A 12 9.96 0.44 8.55
CA GLY A 12 9.41 1.44 7.63
C GLY A 12 10.36 1.86 6.50
N ALA A 13 11.65 1.88 6.75
CA ALA A 13 12.66 2.27 5.75
C ALA A 13 13.09 1.14 4.83
N LEU A 14 12.71 -0.11 5.11
CA LEU A 14 13.06 -1.25 4.26
C LEU A 14 12.39 -1.15 2.90
N HIS A 15 13.12 -1.52 1.86
CA HIS A 15 12.58 -1.66 0.52
C HIS A 15 11.92 -3.03 0.34
N LEU A 16 10.67 -3.03 -0.08
CA LEU A 16 9.98 -4.24 -0.54
C LEU A 16 10.39 -4.57 -1.97
N THR A 17 10.56 -3.52 -2.77
CA THR A 17 11.00 -3.56 -4.15
C THR A 17 11.93 -2.37 -4.37
N PRO A 18 12.63 -2.28 -5.51
CA PRO A 18 13.57 -1.16 -5.74
C PRO A 18 12.97 0.23 -5.57
N HIS A 19 11.66 0.42 -5.82
CA HIS A 19 11.01 1.72 -5.77
C HIS A 19 9.98 1.89 -4.66
N PHE A 20 9.72 0.85 -3.85
CA PHE A 20 8.71 0.92 -2.79
C PHE A 20 9.25 0.48 -1.45
N ARG A 21 9.00 1.30 -0.43
CA ARG A 21 9.36 1.01 0.96
C ARG A 21 8.16 0.57 1.76
N VAL A 22 8.40 -0.18 2.81
CA VAL A 22 7.38 -0.67 3.74
C VAL A 22 6.45 0.45 4.21
N ARG A 23 7.00 1.61 4.61
CA ARG A 23 6.22 2.73 5.14
C ARG A 23 5.18 3.29 4.17
N GLU A 24 5.36 3.10 2.86
CA GLU A 24 4.40 3.58 1.87
C GLU A 24 3.07 2.84 1.94
N PHE A 25 3.07 1.64 2.52
CA PHE A 25 1.90 0.80 2.70
C PHE A 25 1.24 0.96 4.07
N ALA A 26 1.76 1.83 4.94
CA ALA A 26 1.25 2.03 6.29
C ALA A 26 -0.18 2.55 6.29
N CYS A 27 -0.96 2.13 7.29
CA CYS A 27 -2.28 2.67 7.51
C CYS A 27 -2.18 4.17 7.83
N ARG A 28 -3.07 4.95 7.27
CA ARG A 28 -3.05 6.41 7.42
C ARG A 28 -3.49 6.90 8.79
N ASP A 29 -3.91 6.00 9.67
CA ASP A 29 -4.20 6.31 11.07
C ASP A 29 -2.94 6.30 11.95
N GLY A 30 -1.77 5.97 11.40
CA GLY A 30 -0.51 5.90 12.13
C GLY A 30 -0.25 4.60 12.85
N SER A 31 -1.08 3.58 12.64
CA SER A 31 -0.90 2.26 13.25
C SER A 31 0.43 1.64 12.83
N ASP A 32 1.07 0.93 13.77
CA ASP A 32 2.37 0.32 13.54
C ASP A 32 2.35 -0.92 12.64
N PRO A 33 1.43 -1.90 12.83
CA PRO A 33 1.45 -3.08 11.98
C PRO A 33 1.08 -2.74 10.52
N ILE A 34 1.82 -3.34 9.60
CA ILE A 34 1.61 -3.17 8.16
C ILE A 34 1.59 -4.56 7.55
N PHE A 35 0.51 -4.89 6.84
CA PHE A 35 0.38 -6.15 6.13
C PHE A 35 0.38 -5.88 4.62
N VAL A 36 1.24 -6.57 3.88
CA VAL A 36 1.37 -6.42 2.44
C VAL A 36 1.58 -7.78 1.79
N GLU A 37 0.75 -8.09 0.79
CA GLU A 37 0.98 -9.25 -0.08
C GLU A 37 2.16 -8.95 -1.00
N GLU A 38 3.07 -9.91 -1.13
CA GLU A 38 4.25 -9.74 -2.00
C GLU A 38 3.87 -9.43 -3.44
N GLU A 39 2.80 -10.04 -3.93
CA GLU A 39 2.33 -9.79 -5.30
C GLU A 39 1.85 -8.38 -5.53
N LEU A 40 1.24 -7.75 -4.52
CA LEU A 40 0.83 -6.35 -4.62
C LEU A 40 2.04 -5.45 -4.82
N ALA A 41 3.09 -5.65 -4.02
CA ALA A 41 4.31 -4.88 -4.15
C ALA A 41 4.96 -5.08 -5.52
N ALA A 42 5.01 -6.32 -6.00
CA ALA A 42 5.56 -6.66 -7.32
C ALA A 42 4.75 -6.02 -8.44
N LEU A 43 3.43 -6.00 -8.33
CA LEU A 43 2.55 -5.36 -9.32
C LEU A 43 2.80 -3.86 -9.39
N LEU A 44 2.90 -3.20 -8.23
CA LEU A 44 3.18 -1.76 -8.17
C LEU A 44 4.57 -1.43 -8.76
N GLU A 45 5.56 -2.28 -8.52
CA GLU A 45 6.88 -2.12 -9.12
C GLU A 45 6.80 -2.25 -10.65
N ALA A 46 6.03 -3.20 -11.17
CA ALA A 46 5.82 -3.36 -12.60
C ALA A 46 5.15 -2.11 -13.21
N ILE A 47 4.18 -1.53 -12.52
CA ILE A 47 3.54 -0.27 -12.94
C ILE A 47 4.56 0.86 -12.96
N ARG A 48 5.38 0.98 -11.91
CA ARG A 48 6.43 1.98 -11.81
C ARG A 48 7.40 1.91 -13.00
N LEU A 49 7.83 0.70 -13.35
CA LEU A 49 8.76 0.47 -14.44
C LEU A 49 8.11 0.74 -15.80
N HIS A 50 6.85 0.38 -15.95
CA HIS A 50 6.12 0.58 -17.22
C HIS A 50 5.99 2.07 -17.56
N PHE A 51 5.60 2.90 -16.61
CA PHE A 51 5.42 4.33 -16.86
C PHE A 51 6.70 5.14 -16.74
N GLY A 52 7.72 4.62 -16.08
CA GLY A 52 8.97 5.36 -15.87
C GLY A 52 8.81 6.61 -15.00
N CYS A 53 7.72 6.72 -14.25
CA CYS A 53 7.35 7.88 -13.44
C CYS A 53 7.11 7.47 -11.98
N PRO A 54 7.30 8.37 -11.02
CA PRO A 54 7.00 8.08 -9.62
C PRO A 54 5.56 7.64 -9.42
N VAL A 55 5.37 6.64 -8.59
CA VAL A 55 4.05 6.12 -8.18
C VAL A 55 3.89 6.41 -6.70
N ALA A 56 2.84 7.16 -6.36
CA ALA A 56 2.51 7.48 -4.97
C ALA A 56 1.36 6.60 -4.50
N ILE A 57 1.57 5.86 -3.41
CA ILE A 57 0.51 5.09 -2.77
C ILE A 57 -0.26 6.05 -1.89
N THR A 58 -1.55 6.20 -2.16
CA THR A 58 -2.43 7.09 -1.39
C THR A 58 -3.17 6.36 -0.29
N SER A 59 -3.35 5.05 -0.42
CA SER A 59 -3.92 4.19 0.63
C SER A 59 -3.40 2.77 0.43
N GLY A 60 -2.72 2.24 1.43
CA GLY A 60 -2.23 0.86 1.46
C GLY A 60 -3.05 0.01 2.43
N PHE A 61 -2.37 -0.62 3.38
CA PHE A 61 -3.03 -1.38 4.44
C PHE A 61 -3.96 -0.48 5.26
N ARG A 62 -5.12 -1.02 5.65
CA ARG A 62 -6.06 -0.35 6.58
C ARG A 62 -6.36 -1.24 7.75
N THR A 63 -6.32 -0.67 8.96
CA THR A 63 -6.91 -1.31 10.14
C THR A 63 -8.43 -1.30 9.99
N ALA A 64 -9.11 -2.21 10.71
CA ALA A 64 -10.57 -2.25 10.70
C ALA A 64 -11.17 -0.92 11.16
N ALA A 65 -10.59 -0.30 12.19
CA ALA A 65 -11.06 0.99 12.72
C ALA A 65 -10.92 2.11 11.68
N HIS A 66 -9.78 2.20 11.01
CA HIS A 66 -9.55 3.22 9.98
C HIS A 66 -10.49 3.01 8.79
N ASN A 67 -10.64 1.77 8.33
CA ASN A 67 -11.54 1.43 7.23
C ASN A 67 -12.99 1.84 7.55
N ALA A 68 -13.43 1.59 8.78
CA ALA A 68 -14.78 1.96 9.22
C ALA A 68 -15.00 3.48 9.21
N SER A 69 -13.93 4.29 9.34
CA SER A 69 -14.01 5.75 9.32
C SER A 69 -14.12 6.33 7.90
N ILE A 70 -13.87 5.54 6.88
CA ILE A 70 -13.85 6.00 5.48
C ILE A 70 -15.26 5.87 4.90
N PRO A 71 -15.90 6.98 4.49
CA PRO A 71 -17.24 6.93 3.88
C PRO A 71 -17.26 6.03 2.64
N GLY A 72 -18.24 5.13 2.60
CA GLY A 72 -18.41 4.22 1.47
C GLY A 72 -17.47 3.03 1.42
N ALA A 73 -16.55 2.88 2.38
CA ALA A 73 -15.67 1.73 2.42
C ALA A 73 -16.44 0.45 2.80
N SER A 74 -16.17 -0.63 2.06
CA SER A 74 -16.73 -1.94 2.39
C SER A 74 -16.12 -2.48 3.68
N PRO A 75 -16.90 -3.11 4.57
CA PRO A 75 -16.34 -3.82 5.73
C PRO A 75 -15.48 -5.02 5.34
N HIS A 76 -15.53 -5.44 4.07
CA HIS A 76 -14.73 -6.53 3.51
C HIS A 76 -13.68 -6.02 2.52
N SER A 77 -13.25 -4.76 2.65
CA SER A 77 -12.24 -4.17 1.77
C SER A 77 -10.95 -4.99 1.73
N GLN A 78 -10.38 -5.18 0.55
CA GLN A 78 -9.09 -5.87 0.39
C GLN A 78 -7.93 -5.11 1.02
N HIS A 79 -8.08 -3.80 1.29
CA HIS A 79 -7.10 -3.02 2.05
C HIS A 79 -6.89 -3.59 3.47
N LEU A 80 -7.92 -4.19 4.07
CA LEU A 80 -7.83 -4.82 5.40
C LEU A 80 -6.89 -6.02 5.41
N TYR A 81 -6.69 -6.65 4.27
CA TYR A 81 -5.91 -7.88 4.13
C TYR A 81 -4.55 -7.65 3.48
N GLY A 82 -4.16 -6.40 3.28
CA GLY A 82 -2.89 -6.08 2.63
C GLY A 82 -2.85 -6.43 1.14
N ARG A 83 -4.01 -6.54 0.49
CA ARG A 83 -4.14 -6.97 -0.90
C ARG A 83 -4.55 -5.89 -1.88
N ALA A 84 -4.73 -4.66 -1.41
CA ALA A 84 -5.14 -3.55 -2.25
C ALA A 84 -4.33 -2.31 -1.92
N ALA A 85 -4.11 -1.49 -2.94
CA ALA A 85 -3.52 -0.17 -2.77
C ALA A 85 -4.18 0.78 -3.76
N ASP A 86 -4.52 1.98 -3.27
CA ASP A 86 -4.88 3.09 -4.13
C ASP A 86 -3.59 3.85 -4.42
N PHE A 87 -3.40 4.24 -5.66
CA PHE A 87 -2.17 4.91 -6.07
C PHE A 87 -2.44 5.88 -7.22
N ARG A 88 -1.47 6.74 -7.46
CA ARG A 88 -1.45 7.58 -8.66
C ARG A 88 -0.06 7.55 -9.27
N VAL A 89 0.00 7.70 -10.57
CA VAL A 89 1.25 7.81 -11.33
C VAL A 89 1.46 9.27 -11.68
N GLU A 90 2.59 9.84 -11.29
CA GLU A 90 2.89 11.24 -11.53
C GLU A 90 2.92 11.53 -13.03
N GLY A 91 2.23 12.62 -13.44
CA GLY A 91 2.16 13.04 -14.82
C GLY A 91 1.17 12.25 -15.69
N VAL A 92 0.51 11.23 -15.13
CA VAL A 92 -0.50 10.44 -15.84
C VAL A 92 -1.88 10.83 -15.34
N ARG A 93 -2.76 11.24 -16.28
CA ARG A 93 -4.14 11.57 -15.93
C ARG A 93 -5.00 10.32 -15.95
N VAL A 94 -5.89 10.24 -14.99
CA VAL A 94 -7.00 9.29 -15.02
C VAL A 94 -8.09 9.92 -15.89
N ALA A 95 -8.49 9.21 -16.92
CA ALA A 95 -9.54 9.70 -17.85
C ALA A 95 -10.93 9.62 -17.20
#